data_6ce8058a1e5ef948ab843591bf970fdd
#
_entry.id   6ce8058a1e5ef948ab843591bf970fdd
#
_cell.length_a   1.000
_cell.length_b   1.000
_cell.length_c   1.000
_cell.angle_alpha   90.00
_cell.angle_beta   90.00
_cell.angle_gamma   90.00
#
_symmetry.space_group_name_H-M   'P 1'
#
loop_
_entity.id
_entity.type
_entity.pdbx_description
1 polymer ?
#
loop_
_entity_poly.entity_id
_entity_poly.type
_entity_poly.pdbx_seq_one_letter_code
_entity_poly.pdbx_strand_id
1 'polypeptide(L)'
;MNARAIGTVLFLQGIGLTACASHEIKGLAPQPIEAYLLRETTADVTIAAEPLATKEKAEATFAVDLTEQGYAPVLLVMENRSGDNILLVKDDIELVDSRGNVRKSTSSEVMIEKFEHNKMAYALLGFGIFSYMSAEEANKKMRSDWSSKELSAEKILLPNRKSHGVVYFELGPGLPTLPNSSLRIPLQHLRTGERHTINLRIGGPAAK
;
A
#
# COMPACT_ATOMS: atom_id res chain seq x y z
N MET A 1 -11.67 73.46 -25.90
CA MET A 1 -11.88 72.09 -26.37
C MET A 1 -11.28 71.16 -25.31
N ASN A 2 -12.12 70.57 -24.47
CA ASN A 2 -11.70 69.76 -23.34
C ASN A 2 -11.95 68.27 -23.66
N ALA A 3 -10.89 67.49 -23.83
CA ALA A 3 -10.98 66.04 -23.96
C ALA A 3 -10.92 65.39 -22.57
N ARG A 4 -11.98 64.74 -22.18
CA ARG A 4 -12.06 63.92 -20.97
C ARG A 4 -11.61 62.50 -21.31
N ALA A 5 -10.51 62.06 -20.70
CA ALA A 5 -10.08 60.65 -20.72
C ALA A 5 -10.90 59.83 -19.70
N ILE A 6 -11.63 58.85 -20.19
CA ILE A 6 -12.34 57.87 -19.36
C ILE A 6 -11.40 56.68 -19.14
N GLY A 7 -10.92 56.58 -17.92
CA GLY A 7 -10.09 55.41 -17.52
C GLY A 7 -11.00 54.21 -17.19
N THR A 8 -10.91 53.18 -17.98
CA THR A 8 -11.58 51.90 -17.75
C THR A 8 -10.74 51.06 -16.74
N VAL A 9 -11.25 50.92 -15.52
CA VAL A 9 -10.65 50.03 -14.53
C VAL A 9 -11.14 48.61 -14.79
N LEU A 10 -10.24 47.76 -15.30
CA LEU A 10 -10.48 46.31 -15.42
C LEU A 10 -10.34 45.68 -14.03
N PHE A 11 -11.44 45.26 -13.43
CA PHE A 11 -11.47 44.39 -12.25
C PHE A 11 -11.16 42.96 -12.72
N LEU A 12 -9.92 42.49 -12.53
CA LEU A 12 -9.58 41.07 -12.63
C LEU A 12 -10.15 40.36 -11.39
N GLN A 13 -11.31 39.74 -11.54
CA GLN A 13 -11.81 38.79 -10.54
C GLN A 13 -10.97 37.52 -10.64
N GLY A 14 -9.98 37.38 -9.75
CA GLY A 14 -9.28 36.14 -9.53
C GLY A 14 -10.23 35.08 -8.99
N ILE A 15 -10.67 34.16 -9.84
CA ILE A 15 -11.40 32.96 -9.42
C ILE A 15 -10.36 32.08 -8.70
N GLY A 16 -10.33 32.20 -7.38
CA GLY A 16 -9.60 31.29 -6.52
C GLY A 16 -10.22 29.90 -6.66
N LEU A 17 -9.59 29.01 -7.42
CA LEU A 17 -9.88 27.58 -7.39
C LEU A 17 -9.50 27.07 -6.01
N THR A 18 -10.46 27.00 -5.10
CA THR A 18 -10.32 26.23 -3.88
C THR A 18 -10.29 24.76 -4.25
N ALA A 19 -9.09 24.23 -4.50
CA ALA A 19 -8.88 22.80 -4.61
C ALA A 19 -9.20 22.19 -3.24
N CYS A 20 -10.39 21.60 -3.09
CA CYS A 20 -10.69 20.74 -1.95
C CYS A 20 -9.76 19.54 -2.05
N ALA A 21 -8.75 19.45 -1.18
CA ALA A 21 -7.95 18.24 -1.06
C ALA A 21 -8.87 17.15 -0.50
N SER A 22 -9.15 16.16 -1.33
CA SER A 22 -9.85 14.94 -0.94
C SER A 22 -8.95 13.76 -1.21
N HIS A 23 -8.94 12.78 -0.29
CA HIS A 23 -8.25 11.52 -0.58
C HIS A 23 -8.85 10.89 -1.85
N GLU A 24 -8.00 10.63 -2.84
CA GLU A 24 -8.42 9.98 -4.08
C GLU A 24 -8.25 8.46 -3.92
N ILE A 25 -9.35 7.74 -4.04
CA ILE A 25 -9.33 6.28 -3.99
C ILE A 25 -8.70 5.76 -5.29
N LYS A 26 -7.54 5.12 -5.17
CA LYS A 26 -6.83 4.49 -6.29
C LYS A 26 -7.23 3.01 -6.36
N GLY A 27 -7.62 2.55 -7.53
CA GLY A 27 -7.91 1.13 -7.73
C GLY A 27 -6.65 0.27 -7.63
N LEU A 28 -6.76 -0.90 -6.98
CA LEU A 28 -5.72 -1.93 -7.01
C LEU A 28 -6.03 -2.89 -8.16
N ALA A 29 -5.25 -2.84 -9.24
CA ALA A 29 -5.43 -3.67 -10.42
C ALA A 29 -4.17 -4.51 -10.67
N PRO A 30 -4.04 -5.69 -10.02
CA PRO A 30 -2.88 -6.55 -10.21
C PRO A 30 -2.82 -7.09 -11.64
N GLN A 31 -1.60 -7.22 -12.14
CA GLN A 31 -1.33 -7.86 -13.42
C GLN A 31 -1.52 -9.39 -13.32
N PRO A 32 -1.55 -10.11 -14.46
CA PRO A 32 -1.45 -11.57 -14.44
C PRO A 32 -0.20 -12.03 -13.69
N ILE A 33 -0.30 -13.11 -12.91
CA ILE A 33 0.78 -13.55 -12.00
C ILE A 33 2.08 -13.83 -12.75
N GLU A 34 1.98 -14.23 -14.01
CA GLU A 34 3.11 -14.51 -14.90
C GLU A 34 3.93 -13.26 -15.25
N ALA A 35 3.33 -12.07 -15.14
CA ALA A 35 4.00 -10.80 -15.45
C ALA A 35 4.94 -10.34 -14.32
N TYR A 36 4.82 -10.91 -13.12
CA TYR A 36 5.67 -10.54 -11.99
C TYR A 36 7.01 -11.27 -12.07
N LEU A 37 8.11 -10.52 -11.92
CA LEU A 37 9.46 -11.07 -11.88
C LEU A 37 9.74 -11.80 -10.55
N LEU A 38 9.17 -11.27 -9.47
CA LEU A 38 9.33 -11.80 -8.12
C LEU A 38 8.17 -12.74 -7.84
N ARG A 39 8.34 -14.02 -8.10
CA ARG A 39 7.35 -15.06 -7.83
C ARG A 39 8.00 -16.38 -7.48
N GLU A 40 7.33 -17.16 -6.67
CA GLU A 40 7.74 -18.49 -6.24
C GLU A 40 6.54 -19.43 -6.21
N THR A 41 6.77 -20.70 -6.47
CA THR A 41 5.74 -21.75 -6.48
C THR A 41 6.14 -22.88 -5.54
N THR A 42 5.24 -23.25 -4.65
CA THR A 42 5.40 -24.37 -3.71
C THR A 42 4.06 -25.08 -3.57
N ALA A 43 4.06 -26.42 -3.68
CA ALA A 43 2.85 -27.25 -3.53
C ALA A 43 1.65 -26.74 -4.37
N ASP A 44 1.90 -26.43 -5.65
CA ASP A 44 0.93 -25.90 -6.62
C ASP A 44 0.30 -24.54 -6.24
N VAL A 45 0.87 -23.84 -5.25
CA VAL A 45 0.52 -22.46 -4.95
C VAL A 45 1.63 -21.55 -5.44
N THR A 46 1.26 -20.60 -6.30
CA THR A 46 2.19 -19.55 -6.77
C THR A 46 1.86 -18.26 -6.05
N ILE A 47 2.88 -17.62 -5.49
CA ILE A 47 2.78 -16.26 -4.94
C ILE A 47 3.78 -15.37 -5.67
N ALA A 48 3.28 -14.24 -6.16
CA ALA A 48 4.09 -13.15 -6.66
C ALA A 48 4.02 -11.97 -5.70
N ALA A 49 5.10 -11.19 -5.63
CA ALA A 49 5.15 -9.99 -4.82
C ALA A 49 5.61 -8.78 -5.65
N GLU A 50 4.99 -7.66 -5.42
CA GLU A 50 5.44 -6.37 -5.92
C GLU A 50 5.63 -5.41 -4.75
N PRO A 51 6.89 -5.05 -4.41
CA PRO A 51 7.15 -3.98 -3.46
C PRO A 51 6.61 -2.65 -3.98
N LEU A 52 5.72 -2.04 -3.21
CA LEU A 52 5.18 -0.69 -3.44
C LEU A 52 5.94 0.35 -2.60
N ALA A 53 7.17 0.00 -2.19
CA ALA A 53 8.01 0.74 -1.26
C ALA A 53 8.91 1.77 -1.98
N THR A 54 8.38 2.46 -2.98
CA THR A 54 8.95 3.69 -3.54
C THR A 54 7.87 4.78 -3.49
N LYS A 55 8.29 6.04 -3.42
CA LYS A 55 7.38 7.18 -3.40
C LYS A 55 6.35 7.09 -4.53
N GLU A 56 6.81 6.90 -5.76
CA GLU A 56 5.96 6.90 -6.96
C GLU A 56 4.91 5.78 -6.90
N LYS A 57 5.31 4.57 -6.49
CA LYS A 57 4.39 3.44 -6.37
C LYS A 57 3.41 3.60 -5.21
N ALA A 58 3.90 4.10 -4.07
CA ALA A 58 3.07 4.36 -2.91
C ALA A 58 2.01 5.42 -3.23
N GLU A 59 2.39 6.57 -3.80
CA GLU A 59 1.48 7.62 -4.21
C GLU A 59 0.49 7.15 -5.29
N ALA A 60 0.95 6.37 -6.27
CA ALA A 60 0.09 5.81 -7.31
C ALA A 60 -0.97 4.84 -6.75
N THR A 61 -0.67 4.15 -5.64
CA THR A 61 -1.54 3.13 -5.06
C THR A 61 -2.40 3.69 -3.92
N PHE A 62 -1.82 4.53 -3.06
CA PHE A 62 -2.44 4.97 -1.80
C PHE A 62 -2.72 6.47 -1.76
N ALA A 63 -2.39 7.21 -2.82
CA ALA A 63 -2.44 8.67 -2.92
C ALA A 63 -1.53 9.40 -1.91
N VAL A 64 -0.66 8.67 -1.22
CA VAL A 64 0.32 9.20 -0.26
C VAL A 64 1.60 8.39 -0.28
N ASP A 65 2.72 9.00 0.12
CA ASP A 65 3.99 8.31 0.30
C ASP A 65 4.05 7.63 1.68
N LEU A 66 3.66 6.35 1.74
CA LEU A 66 3.75 5.56 2.95
C LEU A 66 5.20 5.29 3.37
N THR A 67 6.14 5.35 2.43
CA THR A 67 7.55 5.04 2.70
C THR A 67 8.23 6.14 3.52
N GLU A 68 7.84 7.39 3.33
CA GLU A 68 8.31 8.52 4.12
C GLU A 68 7.94 8.36 5.60
N GLN A 69 6.82 7.71 5.87
CA GLN A 69 6.35 7.42 7.23
C GLN A 69 6.92 6.10 7.79
N GLY A 70 7.82 5.47 7.05
CA GLY A 70 8.49 4.24 7.49
C GLY A 70 7.68 2.96 7.27
N TYR A 71 6.71 2.97 6.37
CA TYR A 71 5.97 1.77 6.00
C TYR A 71 6.39 1.24 4.63
N ALA A 72 6.47 -0.08 4.51
CA ALA A 72 6.72 -0.77 3.25
C ALA A 72 5.49 -1.60 2.87
N PRO A 73 4.63 -1.12 1.98
CA PRO A 73 3.56 -1.91 1.42
C PRO A 73 4.09 -2.87 0.37
N VAL A 74 3.59 -4.11 0.38
CA VAL A 74 3.90 -5.13 -0.61
C VAL A 74 2.61 -5.73 -1.14
N LEU A 75 2.37 -5.61 -2.43
CA LEU A 75 1.27 -6.31 -3.10
C LEU A 75 1.64 -7.78 -3.26
N LEU A 76 0.78 -8.66 -2.77
CA LEU A 76 0.82 -10.09 -3.02
C LEU A 76 -0.24 -10.46 -4.06
N VAL A 77 0.15 -11.22 -5.06
CA VAL A 77 -0.75 -11.85 -6.04
C VAL A 77 -0.56 -13.36 -5.93
N MET A 78 -1.64 -14.07 -5.72
CA MET A 78 -1.64 -15.49 -5.36
C MET A 78 -2.50 -16.28 -6.31
N GLU A 79 -2.04 -17.46 -6.71
CA GLU A 79 -2.79 -18.43 -7.50
C GLU A 79 -2.65 -19.81 -6.85
N ASN A 80 -3.77 -20.41 -6.52
CA ASN A 80 -3.83 -21.78 -6.02
C ASN A 80 -4.25 -22.70 -7.16
N ARG A 81 -3.34 -23.54 -7.64
CA ARG A 81 -3.59 -24.59 -8.65
C ARG A 81 -3.75 -25.97 -8.03
N SER A 82 -3.63 -26.09 -6.70
CA SER A 82 -3.89 -27.33 -6.00
C SER A 82 -5.39 -27.67 -5.98
N GLY A 83 -5.71 -28.91 -5.67
CA GLY A 83 -7.09 -29.36 -5.46
C GLY A 83 -7.62 -29.07 -4.04
N ASP A 84 -6.89 -28.34 -3.20
CA ASP A 84 -7.21 -28.10 -1.80
C ASP A 84 -7.39 -26.61 -1.49
N ASN A 85 -8.10 -26.32 -0.42
CA ASN A 85 -8.16 -24.98 0.15
C ASN A 85 -6.89 -24.71 0.95
N ILE A 86 -6.25 -23.57 0.68
CA ILE A 86 -5.02 -23.16 1.33
C ILE A 86 -5.31 -21.97 2.24
N LEU A 87 -4.98 -22.10 3.51
CA LEU A 87 -5.02 -21.00 4.48
C LEU A 87 -3.70 -20.24 4.47
N LEU A 88 -3.80 -18.94 4.37
CA LEU A 88 -2.73 -18.00 4.61
C LEU A 88 -3.18 -17.03 5.71
N VAL A 89 -2.40 -16.94 6.78
CA VAL A 89 -2.63 -16.01 7.89
C VAL A 89 -1.70 -14.81 7.70
N LYS A 90 -2.28 -13.62 7.55
CA LYS A 90 -1.54 -12.39 7.28
C LYS A 90 -0.48 -12.11 8.34
N ASP A 91 -0.82 -12.28 9.62
CA ASP A 91 0.04 -11.97 10.75
C ASP A 91 1.23 -12.93 10.90
N ASP A 92 1.20 -14.06 10.17
CA ASP A 92 2.33 -14.99 10.08
C ASP A 92 3.28 -14.67 8.91
N ILE A 93 2.94 -13.69 8.06
CA ILE A 93 3.83 -13.24 7.00
C ILE A 93 4.94 -12.40 7.62
N GLU A 94 6.17 -12.77 7.31
CA GLU A 94 7.37 -12.13 7.83
C GLU A 94 8.19 -11.49 6.72
N LEU A 95 8.66 -10.29 6.98
CA LEU A 95 9.69 -9.63 6.19
C LEU A 95 11.03 -9.86 6.91
N VAL A 96 11.97 -10.47 6.19
CA VAL A 96 13.34 -10.71 6.67
C VAL A 96 14.29 -9.80 5.91
N ASP A 97 14.94 -8.87 6.61
CA ASP A 97 15.90 -7.95 6.00
C ASP A 97 17.27 -8.63 5.71
N SER A 98 18.17 -7.91 5.05
CA SER A 98 19.52 -8.40 4.71
C SER A 98 20.39 -8.74 5.92
N ARG A 99 20.03 -8.29 7.13
CA ARG A 99 20.73 -8.60 8.39
C ARG A 99 20.07 -9.75 9.14
N GLY A 100 18.97 -10.31 8.62
CA GLY A 100 18.21 -11.36 9.27
C GLY A 100 17.21 -10.87 10.32
N ASN A 101 16.97 -9.56 10.43
CA ASN A 101 15.92 -9.04 11.30
C ASN A 101 14.56 -9.41 10.72
N VAL A 102 13.69 -9.92 11.58
CA VAL A 102 12.34 -10.34 11.21
C VAL A 102 11.33 -9.27 11.63
N ARG A 103 10.45 -8.90 10.73
CA ARG A 103 9.32 -8.00 10.99
C ARG A 103 8.03 -8.68 10.57
N LYS A 104 7.04 -8.68 11.44
CA LYS A 104 5.71 -9.15 11.11
C LYS A 104 4.92 -8.08 10.35
N SER A 105 3.89 -8.52 9.64
CA SER A 105 2.95 -7.60 9.01
C SER A 105 2.23 -6.77 10.07
N THR A 106 1.87 -5.54 9.70
CA THR A 106 1.01 -4.66 10.50
C THR A 106 -0.33 -4.45 9.79
N SER A 107 -1.36 -4.07 10.53
CA SER A 107 -2.65 -3.77 9.92
C SER A 107 -2.69 -2.32 9.41
N SER A 108 -3.52 -2.09 8.39
CA SER A 108 -3.81 -0.74 7.91
C SER A 108 -4.39 0.14 9.02
N GLU A 109 -5.14 -0.43 9.95
CA GLU A 109 -5.74 0.30 11.07
C GLU A 109 -4.69 0.86 12.02
N VAL A 110 -3.72 0.04 12.45
CA VAL A 110 -2.58 0.51 13.27
C VAL A 110 -1.79 1.60 12.55
N MET A 111 -1.59 1.43 11.24
CA MET A 111 -0.92 2.42 10.42
C MET A 111 -1.70 3.73 10.39
N ILE A 112 -3.01 3.68 10.15
CA ILE A 112 -3.89 4.85 10.07
C ILE A 112 -3.94 5.60 11.40
N GLU A 113 -4.07 4.89 12.53
CA GLU A 113 -4.06 5.51 13.85
C GLU A 113 -2.78 6.34 14.08
N LYS A 114 -1.62 5.82 13.68
CA LYS A 114 -0.36 6.57 13.78
C LYS A 114 -0.35 7.80 12.89
N PHE A 115 -0.94 7.72 11.69
CA PHE A 115 -1.11 8.87 10.81
C PHE A 115 -2.03 9.93 11.42
N GLU A 116 -3.16 9.53 11.99
CA GLU A 116 -4.13 10.45 12.61
C GLU A 116 -3.55 11.19 13.83
N HIS A 117 -2.71 10.52 14.62
CA HIS A 117 -2.03 11.15 15.76
C HIS A 117 -0.86 12.05 15.36
N ASN A 118 -0.31 11.90 14.17
CA ASN A 118 0.78 12.72 13.68
C ASN A 118 0.27 13.90 12.85
N LYS A 119 -0.03 15.02 13.52
CA LYS A 119 -0.51 16.26 12.87
C LYS A 119 0.42 16.76 11.75
N MET A 120 1.72 16.46 11.82
CA MET A 120 2.67 16.77 10.75
C MET A 120 2.46 15.87 9.51
N ALA A 121 2.11 14.60 9.69
CA ALA A 121 1.75 13.72 8.59
C ALA A 121 0.53 14.25 7.83
N TYR A 122 -0.44 14.81 8.52
CA TYR A 122 -1.59 15.48 7.92
C TYR A 122 -1.22 16.66 7.01
N ALA A 123 -0.27 17.48 7.43
CA ALA A 123 0.21 18.61 6.63
C ALA A 123 0.99 18.14 5.39
N LEU A 124 1.75 17.04 5.50
CA LEU A 124 2.50 16.42 4.41
C LEU A 124 1.60 15.73 3.37
N LEU A 125 0.43 15.23 3.80
CA LEU A 125 -0.55 14.63 2.89
C LEU A 125 -1.25 15.66 1.99
N GLY A 126 -0.83 16.92 1.99
CA GLY A 126 -1.43 17.99 1.19
C GLY A 126 -2.82 18.41 1.64
N PHE A 127 -3.27 17.89 2.77
CA PHE A 127 -4.53 18.30 3.41
C PHE A 127 -4.38 19.62 4.12
N GLY A 128 -3.76 20.65 3.56
CA GLY A 128 -3.57 21.98 4.13
C GLY A 128 -4.64 22.36 5.17
N ILE A 129 -4.55 23.47 5.84
CA ILE A 129 -5.45 23.94 6.92
C ILE A 129 -6.94 23.87 6.50
N PHE A 130 -7.53 22.65 6.48
CA PHE A 130 -8.93 22.45 6.14
C PHE A 130 -9.81 22.44 7.39
N SER A 131 -11.06 22.83 7.20
CA SER A 131 -12.08 22.78 8.23
C SER A 131 -12.17 21.35 8.80
N TYR A 132 -12.36 21.24 10.10
CA TYR A 132 -12.45 19.98 10.87
C TYR A 132 -13.33 18.90 10.19
N MET A 133 -14.42 19.30 9.55
CA MET A 133 -15.33 18.39 8.84
C MET A 133 -14.70 17.76 7.57
N SER A 134 -13.87 18.49 6.83
CA SER A 134 -13.20 17.92 5.64
C SER A 134 -12.07 16.96 5.98
N ALA A 135 -11.42 17.13 7.13
CA ALA A 135 -10.40 16.20 7.63
C ALA A 135 -11.01 14.84 8.02
N GLU A 136 -12.15 14.84 8.69
CA GLU A 136 -12.84 13.61 9.09
C GLU A 136 -13.30 12.79 7.87
N GLU A 137 -13.85 13.45 6.86
CA GLU A 137 -14.27 12.79 5.62
C GLU A 137 -13.09 12.21 4.82
N ALA A 138 -11.98 12.96 4.75
CA ALA A 138 -10.75 12.50 4.13
C ALA A 138 -10.19 11.27 4.87
N ASN A 139 -10.19 11.27 6.20
CA ASN A 139 -9.77 10.12 7.02
C ASN A 139 -10.63 8.91 6.79
N LYS A 140 -11.95 9.10 6.75
CA LYS A 140 -12.87 7.99 6.49
C LYS A 140 -12.63 7.36 5.12
N LYS A 141 -12.40 8.17 4.10
CA LYS A 141 -12.07 7.70 2.75
C LYS A 141 -10.72 6.97 2.73
N MET A 142 -9.69 7.53 3.34
CA MET A 142 -8.37 6.92 3.45
C MET A 142 -8.44 5.58 4.19
N ARG A 143 -9.12 5.53 5.33
CA ARG A 143 -9.33 4.31 6.12
C ARG A 143 -10.03 3.23 5.28
N SER A 144 -11.12 3.59 4.60
CA SER A 144 -11.83 2.67 3.71
C SER A 144 -10.97 2.19 2.55
N ASP A 145 -10.21 3.08 1.92
CA ASP A 145 -9.35 2.76 0.79
C ASP A 145 -8.22 1.79 1.17
N TRP A 146 -7.47 2.11 2.21
CA TRP A 146 -6.33 1.29 2.61
C TRP A 146 -6.76 -0.08 3.17
N SER A 147 -7.84 -0.12 3.96
CA SER A 147 -8.39 -1.38 4.47
C SER A 147 -8.94 -2.26 3.35
N SER A 148 -9.54 -1.68 2.31
CA SER A 148 -10.05 -2.44 1.16
C SER A 148 -8.95 -3.12 0.32
N LYS A 149 -7.74 -2.56 0.34
CA LYS A 149 -6.56 -3.11 -0.35
C LYS A 149 -5.80 -4.13 0.48
N GLU A 150 -5.99 -4.09 1.80
CA GLU A 150 -5.28 -4.97 2.71
C GLU A 150 -5.63 -6.43 2.49
N LEU A 151 -4.64 -7.29 2.59
CA LEU A 151 -4.87 -8.73 2.65
C LEU A 151 -5.66 -9.07 3.92
N SER A 152 -6.75 -9.84 3.77
CA SER A 152 -7.55 -10.28 4.91
C SER A 152 -6.70 -11.01 5.97
N ALA A 153 -7.02 -10.85 7.24
CA ALA A 153 -6.28 -11.48 8.35
C ALA A 153 -6.13 -12.98 8.14
N GLU A 154 -7.20 -13.65 7.73
CA GLU A 154 -7.21 -15.03 7.28
C GLU A 154 -7.67 -15.07 5.82
N LYS A 155 -6.80 -15.51 4.94
CA LYS A 155 -7.09 -15.64 3.52
C LYS A 155 -7.14 -17.10 3.11
N ILE A 156 -8.30 -17.54 2.69
CA ILE A 156 -8.48 -18.88 2.07
C ILE A 156 -8.31 -18.74 0.56
N LEU A 157 -7.31 -19.39 0.03
CA LEU A 157 -7.07 -19.51 -1.40
C LEU A 157 -7.83 -20.73 -1.91
N LEU A 158 -8.93 -20.51 -2.61
CA LEU A 158 -9.75 -21.57 -3.17
C LEU A 158 -9.04 -22.26 -4.34
N PRO A 159 -9.31 -23.56 -4.61
CA PRO A 159 -8.76 -24.27 -5.74
C PRO A 159 -9.00 -23.55 -7.08
N ASN A 160 -7.99 -23.47 -7.92
CA ASN A 160 -8.03 -22.84 -9.25
C ASN A 160 -8.50 -21.38 -9.22
N ARG A 161 -8.24 -20.66 -8.12
CA ARG A 161 -8.59 -19.25 -7.98
C ARG A 161 -7.36 -18.38 -7.77
N LYS A 162 -7.48 -17.15 -8.27
CA LYS A 162 -6.52 -16.07 -8.03
C LYS A 162 -7.04 -15.17 -6.93
N SER A 163 -6.14 -14.60 -6.18
CA SER A 163 -6.43 -13.62 -5.15
C SER A 163 -5.28 -12.62 -5.04
N HIS A 164 -5.53 -11.48 -4.42
CA HIS A 164 -4.49 -10.49 -4.16
C HIS A 164 -4.83 -9.69 -2.90
N GLY A 165 -3.86 -8.97 -2.41
CA GLY A 165 -3.99 -8.03 -1.30
C GLY A 165 -2.64 -7.45 -0.93
N VAL A 166 -2.67 -6.33 -0.22
CA VAL A 166 -1.46 -5.66 0.26
C VAL A 166 -1.17 -6.08 1.69
N VAL A 167 0.09 -6.36 1.97
CA VAL A 167 0.61 -6.49 3.34
C VAL A 167 1.50 -5.31 3.65
N TYR A 168 1.42 -4.80 4.86
CA TYR A 168 2.18 -3.64 5.31
C TYR A 168 3.23 -4.06 6.33
N PHE A 169 4.42 -3.47 6.24
CA PHE A 169 5.49 -3.69 7.22
C PHE A 169 5.97 -2.34 7.76
N GLU A 170 6.11 -2.24 9.07
CA GLU A 170 6.70 -1.07 9.70
C GLU A 170 8.22 -1.23 9.74
N LEU A 171 8.93 -0.38 9.01
CA LEU A 171 10.40 -0.36 8.95
C LEU A 171 11.02 0.68 9.87
N GLY A 172 10.25 1.69 10.25
CA GLY A 172 10.72 2.88 10.95
C GLY A 172 11.13 3.99 9.98
N PRO A 173 11.16 5.23 10.45
CA PRO A 173 11.45 6.40 9.64
C PRO A 173 12.86 6.33 9.03
N GLY A 174 12.99 6.75 7.78
CA GLY A 174 14.27 6.85 7.09
C GLY A 174 14.83 5.53 6.51
N LEU A 175 14.05 4.45 6.48
CA LEU A 175 14.40 3.21 5.78
C LEU A 175 13.59 3.09 4.49
N PRO A 176 14.02 3.70 3.37
CA PRO A 176 13.17 3.88 2.20
C PRO A 176 13.08 2.66 1.28
N THR A 177 13.87 1.61 1.48
CA THR A 177 13.95 0.49 0.55
C THR A 177 14.05 -0.85 1.27
N LEU A 178 13.66 -1.91 0.56
CA LEU A 178 13.76 -3.31 0.98
C LEU A 178 14.96 -4.01 0.29
N PRO A 179 16.21 -3.50 0.42
CA PRO A 179 17.35 -4.09 -0.30
C PRO A 179 17.63 -5.49 0.26
N ASN A 180 17.73 -6.47 -0.63
CA ASN A 180 18.05 -7.86 -0.28
C ASN A 180 17.14 -8.45 0.81
N SER A 181 15.88 -8.03 0.86
CA SER A 181 14.88 -8.57 1.77
C SER A 181 14.16 -9.77 1.15
N SER A 182 13.57 -10.59 1.98
CA SER A 182 12.69 -11.68 1.57
C SER A 182 11.42 -11.71 2.40
N LEU A 183 10.35 -12.21 1.78
CA LEU A 183 9.12 -12.55 2.47
C LEU A 183 9.15 -14.03 2.81
N ARG A 184 8.77 -14.36 4.03
CA ARG A 184 8.46 -15.71 4.47
C ARG A 184 6.95 -15.81 4.65
N ILE A 185 6.31 -16.67 3.85
CA ILE A 185 4.85 -16.77 3.74
C ILE A 185 4.45 -18.20 4.07
N PRO A 186 3.99 -18.48 5.30
CA PRO A 186 3.46 -19.78 5.66
C PRO A 186 2.11 -20.05 4.98
N LEU A 187 1.93 -21.27 4.52
CA LEU A 187 0.72 -21.79 3.89
C LEU A 187 0.30 -23.07 4.60
N GLN A 188 -0.99 -23.30 4.78
CA GLN A 188 -1.51 -24.52 5.33
C GLN A 188 -2.61 -25.11 4.46
N HIS A 189 -2.45 -26.35 4.06
CA HIS A 189 -3.51 -27.14 3.42
C HIS A 189 -4.60 -27.45 4.43
N LEU A 190 -5.82 -26.98 4.20
CA LEU A 190 -6.91 -27.13 5.18
C LEU A 190 -7.38 -28.57 5.33
N ARG A 191 -7.29 -29.37 4.26
CA ARG A 191 -7.73 -30.77 4.28
C ARG A 191 -6.73 -31.69 4.95
N THR A 192 -5.42 -31.51 4.70
CA THR A 192 -4.36 -32.39 5.19
C THR A 192 -3.69 -31.86 6.46
N GLY A 193 -3.80 -30.55 6.74
CA GLY A 193 -3.06 -29.87 7.79
C GLY A 193 -1.59 -29.64 7.45
N GLU A 194 -1.14 -30.04 6.26
CA GLU A 194 0.24 -29.90 5.82
C GLU A 194 0.61 -28.42 5.70
N ARG A 195 1.83 -28.08 6.15
CA ARG A 195 2.33 -26.72 6.13
C ARG A 195 3.52 -26.60 5.19
N HIS A 196 3.52 -25.55 4.39
CA HIS A 196 4.60 -25.15 3.52
C HIS A 196 4.98 -23.70 3.80
N THR A 197 6.18 -23.31 3.39
CA THR A 197 6.60 -21.90 3.48
C THR A 197 7.18 -21.48 2.14
N ILE A 198 6.60 -20.43 1.58
CA ILE A 198 7.19 -19.75 0.42
C ILE A 198 8.19 -18.72 0.93
N ASN A 199 9.43 -18.77 0.42
CA ASN A 199 10.48 -17.79 0.69
C ASN A 199 10.71 -16.98 -0.60
N LEU A 200 10.16 -15.79 -0.67
CA LEU A 200 10.20 -14.95 -1.85
C LEU A 200 11.17 -13.77 -1.65
N ARG A 201 12.24 -13.72 -2.41
CA ARG A 201 13.15 -12.57 -2.40
C ARG A 201 12.47 -11.38 -3.06
N ILE A 202 12.37 -10.23 -2.35
CA ILE A 202 11.66 -9.04 -2.82
C ILE A 202 12.56 -7.82 -3.04
N GLY A 203 13.83 -7.90 -2.71
CA GLY A 203 14.82 -6.87 -2.97
C GLY A 203 15.89 -7.38 -3.92
N GLY A 204 16.11 -6.70 -5.05
CA GLY A 204 17.30 -6.92 -5.87
C GLY A 204 18.54 -6.32 -5.20
N PRO A 205 19.75 -6.67 -5.67
CA PRO A 205 20.94 -5.95 -5.27
C PRO A 205 20.70 -4.46 -5.60
N ALA A 206 21.06 -3.58 -4.66
CA ALA A 206 21.00 -2.14 -4.91
C ALA A 206 21.70 -1.87 -6.25
N ALA A 207 21.02 -1.20 -7.17
CA ALA A 207 21.64 -0.79 -8.42
C ALA A 207 22.89 0.03 -8.07
N LYS A 208 24.06 -0.46 -8.55
CA LYS A 208 25.32 0.25 -8.38
C LYS A 208 25.32 1.51 -9.24
#